data_c3962e17a6056758ce626d4eac1f0bb7
#
_entry.id   c3962e17a6056758ce626d4eac1f0bb7
#
_cell.length_a   1.000
_cell.length_b   1.000
_cell.length_c   1.000
_cell.angle_alpha   90.00
_cell.angle_beta   90.00
_cell.angle_gamma   90.00
#
_symmetry.space_group_name_H-M   'P 1'
#
loop_
_entity.id
_entity.type
_entity.pdbx_description
1 polymer ?
#
loop_
_entity_poly.entity_id
_entity_poly.type
_entity_poly.pdbx_seq_one_letter_code
_entity_poly.pdbx_strand_id
1 'polypeptide(L)'
;GRIVGDVTGFAAATWHRGVRYIQFPTSVLSQIGSAIGGKVTLDITAGKNLVGMFYQPAAVYIDPSMAKSLPRRYLHNGLGEAVKLGCVADKDLFELFEKAGSDMDILRVLPEIIQRCVAIKAHYVEIDPGAKGERRILDFGHTIGGAIERCYRYDDAKITHGEATAIGMNLMTRRSELLGLTEQGTSERLEYVLKSLSLPTTVNIPDEILTAQMYKDKRITEGKIQLTLLKRIGEGFLHTVPVEELPRYVKTK
;
A
#
# COMPACT_ATOMS: atom_id res chain seq x y z
N GLY A 1 -10.80 1.85 -12.32
CA GLY A 1 -10.03 1.39 -11.15
C GLY A 1 -8.73 0.71 -11.54
N ARG A 2 -8.00 0.15 -10.58
CA ARG A 2 -6.65 -0.42 -10.76
C ARG A 2 -6.56 -1.42 -11.92
N ILE A 3 -7.39 -2.45 -11.93
CA ILE A 3 -7.34 -3.53 -12.93
C ILE A 3 -7.44 -2.99 -14.36
N VAL A 4 -8.39 -2.08 -14.61
CA VAL A 4 -8.56 -1.48 -15.95
C VAL A 4 -7.30 -0.70 -16.35
N GLY A 5 -6.72 0.10 -15.44
CA GLY A 5 -5.49 0.84 -15.69
C GLY A 5 -4.30 -0.06 -15.99
N ASP A 6 -4.12 -1.13 -15.22
CA ASP A 6 -3.03 -2.10 -15.38
C ASP A 6 -3.15 -2.86 -16.70
N VAL A 7 -4.34 -3.40 -17.04
CA VAL A 7 -4.59 -4.12 -18.31
C VAL A 7 -4.42 -3.21 -19.51
N THR A 8 -4.98 -1.99 -19.47
CA THR A 8 -4.85 -1.02 -20.57
C THR A 8 -3.39 -0.60 -20.76
N GLY A 9 -2.69 -0.33 -19.67
CA GLY A 9 -1.26 0.04 -19.73
C GLY A 9 -0.39 -1.09 -20.29
N PHE A 10 -0.66 -2.34 -19.88
CA PHE A 10 0.03 -3.51 -20.41
C PHE A 10 -0.27 -3.70 -21.91
N ALA A 11 -1.53 -3.58 -22.32
CA ALA A 11 -1.91 -3.64 -23.73
C ALA A 11 -1.22 -2.53 -24.54
N ALA A 12 -1.20 -1.29 -24.04
CA ALA A 12 -0.51 -0.18 -24.68
C ALA A 12 1.00 -0.42 -24.81
N ALA A 13 1.62 -1.01 -23.79
CA ALA A 13 3.05 -1.31 -23.78
C ALA A 13 3.45 -2.40 -24.77
N THR A 14 2.55 -3.34 -25.07
CA THR A 14 2.83 -4.49 -25.94
C THR A 14 2.32 -4.31 -27.36
N TRP A 15 1.26 -3.52 -27.57
CA TRP A 15 0.71 -3.24 -28.89
C TRP A 15 1.69 -2.42 -29.73
N HIS A 16 1.99 -2.85 -30.95
CA HIS A 16 2.94 -2.21 -31.87
C HIS A 16 4.29 -1.85 -31.24
N ARG A 17 4.77 -2.62 -30.25
CA ARG A 17 6.00 -2.38 -29.47
C ARG A 17 5.93 -1.15 -28.56
N GLY A 18 4.71 -0.69 -28.27
CA GLY A 18 4.41 0.42 -27.39
C GLY A 18 3.69 1.56 -28.08
N VAL A 19 2.51 1.92 -27.56
CA VAL A 19 1.74 3.09 -27.99
C VAL A 19 1.51 4.00 -26.79
N ARG A 20 1.48 5.32 -27.03
CA ARG A 20 1.18 6.29 -25.97
C ARG A 20 -0.22 6.07 -25.43
N TYR A 21 -0.38 6.18 -24.12
CA TYR A 21 -1.68 6.10 -23.46
C TYR A 21 -1.80 7.15 -22.36
N ILE A 22 -3.03 7.41 -21.93
CA ILE A 22 -3.37 8.37 -20.88
C ILE A 22 -4.21 7.63 -19.85
N GLN A 23 -4.05 7.97 -18.56
CA GLN A 23 -4.85 7.41 -17.48
C GLN A 23 -5.83 8.43 -16.91
N PHE A 24 -7.08 7.98 -16.69
CA PHE A 24 -8.12 8.68 -15.92
C PHE A 24 -8.56 7.79 -14.75
N PRO A 25 -7.83 7.80 -13.63
CA PRO A 25 -8.16 6.95 -12.49
C PRO A 25 -9.42 7.44 -11.79
N THR A 26 -10.36 6.51 -11.52
CA THR A 26 -11.69 6.82 -10.97
C THR A 26 -11.90 6.33 -9.54
N SER A 27 -10.96 5.59 -8.96
CA SER A 27 -11.00 5.20 -7.54
C SER A 27 -9.83 5.83 -6.80
N VAL A 28 -9.98 6.11 -5.50
CA VAL A 28 -8.90 6.68 -4.68
C VAL A 28 -7.65 5.83 -4.78
N LEU A 29 -7.77 4.50 -4.66
CA LEU A 29 -6.65 3.57 -4.82
C LEU A 29 -5.92 3.73 -6.16
N SER A 30 -6.64 3.99 -7.26
CA SER A 30 -5.99 4.20 -8.55
C SER A 30 -5.42 5.61 -8.70
N GLN A 31 -6.06 6.62 -8.14
CA GLN A 31 -5.61 8.02 -8.19
C GLN A 31 -4.26 8.21 -7.50
N ILE A 32 -4.10 7.66 -6.29
CA ILE A 32 -2.86 7.77 -5.52
C ILE A 32 -1.91 6.60 -5.71
N GLY A 33 -2.41 5.50 -6.23
CA GLY A 33 -1.72 4.22 -6.31
C GLY A 33 -1.30 3.83 -7.73
N SER A 34 -2.10 3.04 -8.41
CA SER A 34 -1.69 2.33 -9.62
C SER A 34 -1.43 3.23 -10.83
N ALA A 35 -2.09 4.38 -10.96
CA ALA A 35 -1.88 5.29 -12.08
C ALA A 35 -0.50 5.98 -12.07
N ILE A 36 0.20 5.99 -10.92
CA ILE A 36 1.48 6.68 -10.75
C ILE A 36 2.61 5.66 -10.67
N GLY A 37 3.64 5.85 -11.51
CA GLY A 37 4.89 5.09 -11.44
C GLY A 37 5.02 3.93 -12.42
N GLY A 38 4.11 3.85 -13.40
CA GLY A 38 4.27 3.03 -14.62
C GLY A 38 4.30 1.51 -14.43
N LYS A 39 3.95 0.98 -13.26
CA LYS A 39 3.80 -0.47 -13.07
C LYS A 39 2.51 -0.92 -13.74
N VAL A 40 2.61 -1.61 -14.88
CA VAL A 40 1.48 -2.21 -15.60
C VAL A 40 1.60 -3.71 -15.55
N THR A 41 0.64 -4.38 -14.90
CA THR A 41 0.75 -5.79 -14.56
C THR A 41 -0.56 -6.54 -14.79
N LEU A 42 -0.44 -7.84 -15.00
CA LEU A 42 -1.55 -8.77 -15.13
C LEU A 42 -1.52 -9.78 -13.99
N ASP A 43 -2.69 -10.06 -13.46
CA ASP A 43 -2.90 -11.18 -12.56
C ASP A 43 -3.11 -12.45 -13.40
N ILE A 44 -2.43 -13.52 -13.05
CA ILE A 44 -2.54 -14.83 -13.70
C ILE A 44 -2.84 -15.90 -12.64
N THR A 45 -3.19 -17.11 -13.09
CA THR A 45 -3.51 -18.22 -12.17
C THR A 45 -2.41 -18.55 -11.17
N ALA A 46 -1.15 -18.30 -11.52
CA ALA A 46 0.00 -18.50 -10.64
C ALA A 46 0.16 -17.41 -9.55
N GLY A 47 -0.47 -16.26 -9.69
CA GLY A 47 -0.44 -15.17 -8.69
C GLY A 47 -0.65 -13.77 -9.26
N LYS A 48 -0.78 -12.81 -8.35
CA LYS A 48 -0.95 -11.39 -8.69
C LYS A 48 0.36 -10.74 -9.16
N ASN A 49 0.25 -9.86 -10.17
CA ASN A 49 1.33 -8.98 -10.63
C ASN A 49 2.61 -9.72 -11.07
N LEU A 50 2.49 -10.94 -11.60
CA LEU A 50 3.65 -11.74 -12.04
C LEU A 50 4.07 -11.43 -13.48
N VAL A 51 3.15 -10.99 -14.32
CA VAL A 51 3.42 -10.61 -15.71
C VAL A 51 3.22 -9.11 -15.83
N GLY A 52 4.22 -8.40 -16.35
CA GLY A 52 4.12 -6.96 -16.49
C GLY A 52 5.44 -6.30 -16.83
N MET A 53 5.39 -4.98 -16.89
CA MET A 53 6.56 -4.15 -17.16
C MET A 53 6.40 -2.75 -16.55
N PHE A 54 7.45 -1.96 -16.65
CA PHE A 54 7.38 -0.53 -16.36
C PHE A 54 7.09 0.22 -17.65
N TYR A 55 5.89 0.82 -17.77
CA TYR A 55 5.48 1.62 -18.92
C TYR A 55 4.70 2.85 -18.45
N GLN A 56 5.34 4.01 -18.57
CA GLN A 56 4.76 5.27 -18.05
C GLN A 56 3.64 5.76 -18.98
N PRO A 57 2.50 6.22 -18.42
CA PRO A 57 1.50 6.94 -19.19
C PRO A 57 2.05 8.29 -19.66
N ALA A 58 1.57 8.77 -20.81
CA ALA A 58 1.92 10.10 -21.31
C ALA A 58 1.35 11.23 -20.43
N ALA A 59 0.23 10.98 -19.76
CA ALA A 59 -0.39 11.86 -18.78
C ALA A 59 -1.31 11.06 -17.85
N VAL A 60 -1.53 11.61 -16.65
CA VAL A 60 -2.53 11.11 -15.69
C VAL A 60 -3.41 12.29 -15.30
N TYR A 61 -4.71 12.18 -15.55
CA TYR A 61 -5.70 13.19 -15.18
C TYR A 61 -6.51 12.69 -13.98
N ILE A 62 -6.38 13.36 -12.86
CA ILE A 62 -7.02 12.96 -11.60
C ILE A 62 -8.13 13.95 -11.25
N ASP A 63 -9.36 13.44 -11.16
CA ASP A 63 -10.49 14.18 -10.62
C ASP A 63 -10.89 13.57 -9.27
N PRO A 64 -10.60 14.25 -8.14
CA PRO A 64 -10.99 13.77 -6.81
C PRO A 64 -12.49 13.58 -6.63
N SER A 65 -13.32 14.30 -7.40
CA SER A 65 -14.78 14.22 -7.29
C SER A 65 -15.35 12.84 -7.65
N MET A 66 -14.62 12.08 -8.46
CA MET A 66 -14.98 10.70 -8.83
C MET A 66 -15.10 9.77 -7.60
N ALA A 67 -14.37 10.07 -6.52
CA ALA A 67 -14.44 9.30 -5.28
C ALA A 67 -15.82 9.34 -4.61
N LYS A 68 -16.62 10.38 -4.85
CA LYS A 68 -17.97 10.52 -4.28
C LYS A 68 -18.94 9.41 -4.71
N SER A 69 -18.69 8.78 -5.86
CA SER A 69 -19.51 7.68 -6.38
C SER A 69 -19.05 6.29 -5.92
N LEU A 70 -17.95 6.19 -5.17
CA LEU A 70 -17.42 4.91 -4.71
C LEU A 70 -18.26 4.35 -3.57
N PRO A 71 -18.55 3.04 -3.56
CA PRO A 71 -19.02 2.37 -2.37
C PRO A 71 -18.00 2.58 -1.22
N ARG A 72 -18.51 2.79 0.01
CA ARG A 72 -17.72 3.15 1.19
C ARG A 72 -16.50 2.24 1.39
N ARG A 73 -16.64 0.93 1.26
CA ARG A 73 -15.55 -0.03 1.40
C ARG A 73 -14.38 0.25 0.42
N TYR A 74 -14.70 0.62 -0.83
CA TYR A 74 -13.66 0.92 -1.83
C TYR A 74 -13.05 2.32 -1.65
N LEU A 75 -13.79 3.27 -1.09
CA LEU A 75 -13.22 4.53 -0.64
C LEU A 75 -12.17 4.26 0.45
N HIS A 76 -12.55 3.56 1.52
CA HIS A 76 -11.65 3.24 2.63
C HIS A 76 -10.47 2.37 2.21
N ASN A 77 -10.67 1.41 1.29
CA ASN A 77 -9.58 0.65 0.66
C ASN A 77 -8.49 1.57 0.06
N GLY A 78 -8.90 2.63 -0.63
CA GLY A 78 -7.95 3.62 -1.17
C GLY A 78 -7.31 4.47 -0.08
N LEU A 79 -8.10 4.88 0.93
CA LEU A 79 -7.60 5.71 2.04
C LEU A 79 -6.55 4.97 2.89
N GLY A 80 -6.62 3.65 3.02
CA GLY A 80 -5.57 2.84 3.66
C GLY A 80 -4.20 3.04 3.02
N GLU A 81 -4.16 3.15 1.69
CA GLU A 81 -2.92 3.47 0.97
C GLU A 81 -2.46 4.92 1.21
N ALA A 82 -3.39 5.87 1.35
CA ALA A 82 -3.04 7.25 1.68
C ALA A 82 -2.46 7.37 3.10
N VAL A 83 -3.07 6.69 4.09
CA VAL A 83 -2.53 6.58 5.45
C VAL A 83 -1.11 6.01 5.44
N LYS A 84 -0.86 4.97 4.64
CA LYS A 84 0.47 4.40 4.48
C LYS A 84 1.51 5.45 4.05
N LEU A 85 1.18 6.26 3.05
CA LEU A 85 2.08 7.31 2.56
C LEU A 85 2.33 8.38 3.63
N GLY A 86 1.30 8.76 4.39
CA GLY A 86 1.43 9.63 5.55
C GLY A 86 2.37 9.05 6.61
N CYS A 87 2.24 7.77 6.92
CA CYS A 87 3.10 7.08 7.89
C CYS A 87 4.58 7.11 7.50
N VAL A 88 4.90 6.88 6.23
CA VAL A 88 6.31 6.69 5.81
C VAL A 88 7.01 7.98 5.37
N ALA A 89 6.27 9.05 4.99
CA ALA A 89 6.89 10.19 4.32
C ALA A 89 6.29 11.56 4.62
N ASP A 90 5.09 11.66 5.22
CA ASP A 90 4.42 12.95 5.41
C ASP A 90 3.52 12.94 6.65
N LYS A 91 4.06 13.43 7.75
CA LYS A 91 3.33 13.55 9.02
C LYS A 91 2.05 14.41 8.88
N ASP A 92 2.11 15.50 8.12
CA ASP A 92 0.96 16.40 7.98
C ASP A 92 -0.17 15.70 7.21
N LEU A 93 0.16 14.87 6.20
CA LEU A 93 -0.82 14.01 5.54
C LEU A 93 -1.48 13.04 6.53
N PHE A 94 -0.70 12.43 7.41
CA PHE A 94 -1.26 11.54 8.44
C PHE A 94 -2.20 12.30 9.39
N GLU A 95 -1.82 13.50 9.83
CA GLU A 95 -2.61 14.34 10.72
C GLU A 95 -3.96 14.79 10.12
N LEU A 96 -4.10 14.85 8.79
CA LEU A 96 -5.41 15.08 8.15
C LEU A 96 -6.40 13.97 8.53
N PHE A 97 -5.94 12.72 8.61
CA PHE A 97 -6.77 11.59 9.03
C PHE A 97 -7.06 11.60 10.53
N GLU A 98 -6.09 11.99 11.37
CA GLU A 98 -6.31 12.11 12.82
C GLU A 98 -7.37 13.16 13.17
N LYS A 99 -7.43 14.24 12.40
CA LYS A 99 -8.35 15.36 12.61
C LYS A 99 -9.74 15.12 12.02
N ALA A 100 -9.88 14.19 11.08
CA ALA A 100 -11.15 13.89 10.43
C ALA A 100 -12.07 13.09 11.35
N GLY A 101 -13.25 13.63 11.62
CA GLY A 101 -14.26 12.96 12.45
C GLY A 101 -15.25 12.08 11.67
N SER A 102 -15.24 12.19 10.33
CA SER A 102 -16.21 11.50 9.47
C SER A 102 -15.71 11.32 8.04
N ASP A 103 -16.37 10.45 7.26
CA ASP A 103 -16.14 10.32 5.82
C ASP A 103 -16.36 11.65 5.08
N MET A 104 -17.27 12.48 5.55
CA MET A 104 -17.53 13.80 4.95
C MET A 104 -16.35 14.76 5.15
N ASP A 105 -15.70 14.71 6.31
CA ASP A 105 -14.50 15.52 6.55
C ASP A 105 -13.36 15.06 5.65
N ILE A 106 -13.18 13.74 5.51
CA ILE A 106 -12.20 13.16 4.57
C ILE A 106 -12.49 13.62 3.14
N LEU A 107 -13.75 13.56 2.68
CA LEU A 107 -14.10 13.97 1.32
C LEU A 107 -13.86 15.46 1.05
N ARG A 108 -13.94 16.32 2.07
CA ARG A 108 -13.61 17.76 1.96
C ARG A 108 -12.11 17.97 1.72
N VAL A 109 -11.26 17.22 2.40
CA VAL A 109 -9.80 17.33 2.30
C VAL A 109 -9.19 16.34 1.29
N LEU A 110 -10.01 15.53 0.62
CA LEU A 110 -9.56 14.51 -0.32
C LEU A 110 -8.68 15.08 -1.47
N PRO A 111 -8.96 16.26 -2.05
CA PRO A 111 -8.07 16.85 -3.04
C PRO A 111 -6.65 17.07 -2.51
N GLU A 112 -6.50 17.55 -1.27
CA GLU A 112 -5.21 17.74 -0.60
C GLU A 112 -4.53 16.39 -0.33
N ILE A 113 -5.27 15.40 0.19
CA ILE A 113 -4.77 14.04 0.41
C ILE A 113 -4.19 13.48 -0.90
N ILE A 114 -4.94 13.57 -2.01
CA ILE A 114 -4.50 13.06 -3.31
C ILE A 114 -3.25 13.80 -3.78
N GLN A 115 -3.24 15.11 -3.70
CA GLN A 115 -2.09 15.94 -4.11
C GLN A 115 -0.82 15.53 -3.37
N ARG A 116 -0.88 15.42 -2.03
CA ARG A 116 0.26 14.99 -1.21
C ARG A 116 0.71 13.56 -1.55
N CYS A 117 -0.24 12.63 -1.68
CA CYS A 117 0.07 11.24 -2.07
C CYS A 117 0.75 11.15 -3.44
N VAL A 118 0.28 11.91 -4.42
CA VAL A 118 0.88 11.95 -5.77
C VAL A 118 2.28 12.54 -5.71
N ALA A 119 2.51 13.61 -4.95
CA ALA A 119 3.82 14.23 -4.78
C ALA A 119 4.82 13.27 -4.14
N ILE A 120 4.45 12.59 -3.04
CA ILE A 120 5.29 11.58 -2.39
C ILE A 120 5.66 10.48 -3.39
N LYS A 121 4.65 9.96 -4.09
CA LYS A 121 4.88 8.85 -5.00
C LYS A 121 5.71 9.25 -6.21
N ALA A 122 5.48 10.43 -6.79
CA ALA A 122 6.28 10.97 -7.89
C ALA A 122 7.75 11.07 -7.49
N HIS A 123 8.04 11.63 -6.31
CA HIS A 123 9.40 11.72 -5.76
C HIS A 123 10.10 10.34 -5.75
N TYR A 124 9.46 9.31 -5.16
CA TYR A 124 10.08 7.98 -5.10
C TYR A 124 10.17 7.28 -6.47
N VAL A 125 9.29 7.61 -7.41
CA VAL A 125 9.36 7.10 -8.79
C VAL A 125 10.52 7.74 -9.55
N GLU A 126 10.78 9.02 -9.34
CA GLU A 126 11.88 9.75 -9.97
C GLU A 126 13.25 9.25 -9.51
N ILE A 127 13.44 9.03 -8.21
CA ILE A 127 14.72 8.57 -7.66
C ILE A 127 14.96 7.06 -7.84
N ASP A 128 13.89 6.26 -7.91
CA ASP A 128 13.98 4.79 -8.09
C ASP A 128 12.86 4.26 -9.00
N PRO A 129 12.94 4.50 -10.33
CA PRO A 129 11.93 4.04 -11.28
C PRO A 129 11.71 2.53 -11.26
N GLY A 130 12.77 1.76 -10.99
CA GLY A 130 12.78 0.30 -10.97
C GLY A 130 12.27 -0.34 -9.68
N ALA A 131 12.01 0.46 -8.64
CA ALA A 131 11.60 -0.01 -7.30
C ALA A 131 12.55 -1.08 -6.71
N LYS A 132 13.84 -0.87 -6.85
CA LYS A 132 14.90 -1.77 -6.33
C LYS A 132 15.58 -1.23 -5.07
N GLY A 133 15.40 0.05 -4.76
CA GLY A 133 16.02 0.77 -3.66
C GLY A 133 15.01 1.55 -2.83
N GLU A 134 15.14 2.88 -2.78
CA GLU A 134 14.40 3.77 -1.88
C GLU A 134 12.88 3.75 -2.06
N ARG A 135 12.39 3.51 -3.29
CA ARG A 135 10.96 3.37 -3.54
C ARG A 135 10.29 2.23 -2.76
N ARG A 136 11.08 1.27 -2.24
CA ARG A 136 10.57 0.18 -1.39
C ARG A 136 10.01 0.69 -0.06
N ILE A 137 10.31 1.92 0.35
CA ILE A 137 9.67 2.55 1.51
C ILE A 137 8.13 2.56 1.38
N LEU A 138 7.63 2.61 0.16
CA LEU A 138 6.20 2.57 -0.14
C LEU A 138 5.55 1.18 0.07
N ASP A 139 6.34 0.16 0.39
CA ASP A 139 5.87 -1.22 0.66
C ASP A 139 5.51 -1.46 2.13
N PHE A 140 5.43 -0.40 2.95
CA PHE A 140 5.02 -0.48 4.34
C PHE A 140 3.68 -1.24 4.48
N GLY A 141 3.64 -2.22 5.39
CA GLY A 141 2.50 -3.11 5.56
C GLY A 141 2.35 -4.24 4.53
N HIS A 142 3.00 -4.16 3.36
CA HIS A 142 2.79 -5.10 2.26
C HIS A 142 3.35 -6.50 2.51
N THR A 143 4.35 -6.69 3.35
CA THR A 143 4.88 -8.03 3.64
C THR A 143 3.83 -8.89 4.33
N ILE A 144 3.24 -8.38 5.40
CA ILE A 144 2.15 -9.05 6.12
C ILE A 144 0.85 -8.95 5.31
N GLY A 145 0.51 -7.79 4.76
CA GLY A 145 -0.68 -7.60 3.93
C GLY A 145 -0.73 -8.55 2.74
N GLY A 146 0.38 -8.71 2.02
CA GLY A 146 0.48 -9.67 0.92
C GLY A 146 0.37 -11.13 1.36
N ALA A 147 0.85 -11.47 2.56
CA ALA A 147 0.63 -12.80 3.14
C ALA A 147 -0.86 -13.03 3.44
N ILE A 148 -1.55 -12.04 3.99
CA ILE A 148 -3.00 -12.08 4.23
C ILE A 148 -3.78 -12.25 2.93
N GLU A 149 -3.47 -11.45 1.89
CA GLU A 149 -4.12 -11.59 0.57
C GLU A 149 -3.94 -13.01 0.00
N ARG A 150 -2.76 -13.62 0.16
CA ARG A 150 -2.50 -15.02 -0.25
C ARG A 150 -3.35 -16.03 0.52
N CYS A 151 -3.52 -15.85 1.84
CA CYS A 151 -4.40 -16.70 2.65
C CYS A 151 -5.84 -16.67 2.14
N TYR A 152 -6.33 -15.51 1.72
CA TYR A 152 -7.66 -15.32 1.16
C TYR A 152 -7.73 -15.55 -0.36
N ARG A 153 -6.65 -16.07 -0.98
CA ARG A 153 -6.55 -16.34 -2.43
C ARG A 153 -6.86 -15.12 -3.29
N TYR A 154 -6.50 -13.93 -2.78
CA TYR A 154 -6.74 -12.64 -3.44
C TYR A 154 -8.22 -12.34 -3.71
N ASP A 155 -9.13 -12.90 -2.94
CA ASP A 155 -10.57 -12.68 -3.04
C ASP A 155 -10.93 -11.33 -2.40
N ASP A 156 -11.13 -10.30 -3.21
CA ASP A 156 -11.47 -8.94 -2.76
C ASP A 156 -12.85 -8.89 -2.05
N ALA A 157 -13.71 -9.89 -2.21
CA ALA A 157 -14.94 -9.98 -1.45
C ALA A 157 -14.67 -10.28 0.04
N LYS A 158 -13.61 -11.04 0.32
CA LYS A 158 -13.18 -11.40 1.68
C LYS A 158 -12.29 -10.33 2.31
N ILE A 159 -11.27 -9.87 1.56
CA ILE A 159 -10.35 -8.85 2.03
C ILE A 159 -9.84 -8.02 0.84
N THR A 160 -9.94 -6.71 0.93
CA THR A 160 -9.36 -5.81 -0.08
C THR A 160 -7.89 -5.57 0.19
N HIS A 161 -7.17 -5.07 -0.81
CA HIS A 161 -5.76 -4.73 -0.68
C HIS A 161 -5.48 -3.73 0.45
N GLY A 162 -6.28 -2.66 0.55
CA GLY A 162 -6.12 -1.65 1.62
C GLY A 162 -6.45 -2.19 3.01
N GLU A 163 -7.45 -3.09 3.13
CA GLU A 163 -7.74 -3.78 4.40
C GLU A 163 -6.57 -4.66 4.82
N ALA A 164 -6.01 -5.46 3.92
CA ALA A 164 -4.85 -6.31 4.20
C ALA A 164 -3.60 -5.48 4.53
N THR A 165 -3.37 -4.38 3.81
CA THR A 165 -2.27 -3.45 4.08
C THR A 165 -2.43 -2.78 5.44
N ALA A 166 -3.64 -2.36 5.82
CA ALA A 166 -3.93 -1.76 7.13
C ALA A 166 -3.57 -2.70 8.29
N ILE A 167 -4.00 -3.97 8.20
CA ILE A 167 -3.61 -5.00 9.19
C ILE A 167 -2.08 -5.15 9.22
N GLY A 168 -1.45 -5.23 8.05
CA GLY A 168 0.00 -5.38 7.92
C GLY A 168 0.76 -4.20 8.54
N MET A 169 0.32 -2.98 8.32
CA MET A 169 0.88 -1.77 8.93
C MET A 169 0.76 -1.81 10.46
N ASN A 170 -0.44 -2.14 10.96
CA ASN A 170 -0.68 -2.18 12.40
C ASN A 170 0.17 -3.24 13.12
N LEU A 171 0.18 -4.47 12.62
CA LEU A 171 0.98 -5.56 13.19
C LEU A 171 2.48 -5.24 13.16
N MET A 172 2.98 -4.77 12.01
CA MET A 172 4.39 -4.41 11.84
C MET A 172 4.81 -3.30 12.80
N THR A 173 4.00 -2.23 12.95
CA THR A 173 4.31 -1.11 13.83
C THR A 173 4.31 -1.53 15.29
N ARG A 174 3.30 -2.28 15.74
CA ARG A 174 3.24 -2.80 17.12
C ARG A 174 4.47 -3.64 17.47
N ARG A 175 4.90 -4.51 16.55
CA ARG A 175 6.08 -5.37 16.78
C ARG A 175 7.38 -4.59 16.75
N SER A 176 7.56 -3.67 15.79
CA SER A 176 8.75 -2.83 15.73
C SER A 176 8.87 -1.87 16.91
N GLU A 177 7.76 -1.42 17.48
CA GLU A 177 7.70 -0.63 18.71
C GLU A 177 8.16 -1.46 19.93
N LEU A 178 7.66 -2.70 20.07
CA LEU A 178 8.12 -3.63 21.11
C LEU A 178 9.60 -4.02 20.98
N LEU A 179 10.13 -4.02 19.75
CA LEU A 179 11.55 -4.27 19.49
C LEU A 179 12.42 -3.03 19.66
N GLY A 180 11.85 -1.88 20.02
CA GLY A 180 12.57 -0.61 20.20
C GLY A 180 13.04 0.03 18.89
N LEU A 181 12.50 -0.40 17.73
CA LEU A 181 12.83 0.14 16.40
C LEU A 181 11.92 1.31 16.01
N THR A 182 10.79 1.47 16.68
CA THR A 182 9.76 2.48 16.44
C THR A 182 9.50 3.24 17.74
N GLU A 183 9.29 4.55 17.64
CA GLU A 183 8.94 5.43 18.76
C GLU A 183 7.64 4.96 19.45
N GLN A 184 7.64 4.95 20.79
CA GLN A 184 6.48 4.54 21.59
C GLN A 184 5.26 5.42 21.32
N GLY A 185 4.06 4.80 21.23
CA GLY A 185 2.79 5.47 20.92
C GLY A 185 2.49 5.59 19.43
N THR A 186 3.45 5.27 18.53
CA THR A 186 3.23 5.27 17.07
C THR A 186 2.16 4.28 16.65
N SER A 187 2.18 3.08 17.24
CA SER A 187 1.21 2.01 16.93
C SER A 187 -0.21 2.37 17.37
N GLU A 188 -0.35 3.03 18.52
CA GLU A 188 -1.65 3.48 19.02
C GLU A 188 -2.27 4.55 18.12
N ARG A 189 -1.48 5.54 17.69
CA ARG A 189 -1.91 6.58 16.76
C ARG A 189 -2.35 5.97 15.42
N LEU A 190 -1.55 5.05 14.87
CA LEU A 190 -1.87 4.37 13.62
C LEU A 190 -3.16 3.56 13.76
N GLU A 191 -3.30 2.78 14.82
CA GLU A 191 -4.50 1.97 15.05
C GLU A 191 -5.76 2.85 15.19
N TYR A 192 -5.66 4.00 15.88
CA TYR A 192 -6.74 4.97 15.97
C TYR A 192 -7.21 5.44 14.57
N VAL A 193 -6.29 5.87 13.72
CA VAL A 193 -6.61 6.33 12.37
C VAL A 193 -7.21 5.21 11.52
N LEU A 194 -6.65 4.00 11.55
CA LEU A 194 -7.18 2.88 10.79
C LEU A 194 -8.62 2.53 11.21
N LYS A 195 -8.90 2.51 12.51
CA LYS A 195 -10.24 2.24 13.06
C LYS A 195 -11.24 3.35 12.71
N SER A 196 -10.84 4.63 12.75
CA SER A 196 -11.71 5.75 12.34
C SER A 196 -12.15 5.64 10.88
N LEU A 197 -11.30 5.07 10.02
CA LEU A 197 -11.59 4.75 8.62
C LEU A 197 -12.28 3.38 8.45
N SER A 198 -12.76 2.75 9.52
CA SER A 198 -13.37 1.40 9.47
C SER A 198 -12.48 0.35 8.80
N LEU A 199 -11.16 0.54 8.83
CA LEU A 199 -10.18 -0.43 8.35
C LEU A 199 -9.85 -1.44 9.46
N PRO A 200 -9.73 -2.74 9.15
CA PRO A 200 -9.37 -3.75 10.13
C PRO A 200 -7.91 -3.58 10.57
N THR A 201 -7.65 -3.84 11.84
CA THR A 201 -6.30 -3.77 12.45
C THR A 201 -5.77 -5.13 12.88
N THR A 202 -6.62 -6.16 12.79
CA THR A 202 -6.30 -7.56 13.15
C THR A 202 -6.88 -8.52 12.13
N VAL A 203 -6.39 -9.74 12.12
CA VAL A 203 -6.90 -10.83 11.28
C VAL A 203 -6.94 -12.13 12.07
N ASN A 204 -7.95 -12.96 11.81
CA ASN A 204 -8.08 -14.28 12.44
C ASN A 204 -7.41 -15.34 11.55
N ILE A 205 -6.08 -15.29 11.46
CA ILE A 205 -5.22 -16.28 10.78
C ILE A 205 -4.14 -16.69 11.78
N PRO A 206 -3.92 -17.99 12.03
CA PRO A 206 -2.83 -18.45 12.89
C PRO A 206 -1.46 -17.91 12.44
N ASP A 207 -0.62 -17.51 13.41
CA ASP A 207 0.69 -16.90 13.16
C ASP A 207 1.58 -17.79 12.27
N GLU A 208 1.50 -19.12 12.43
CA GLU A 208 2.27 -20.09 11.64
C GLU A 208 1.84 -20.07 10.16
N ILE A 209 0.52 -19.99 9.90
CA ILE A 209 -0.02 -19.94 8.54
C ILE A 209 0.39 -18.61 7.89
N LEU A 210 0.26 -17.50 8.62
CA LEU A 210 0.63 -16.19 8.13
C LEU A 210 2.13 -16.12 7.81
N THR A 211 2.97 -16.62 8.71
CA THR A 211 4.42 -16.70 8.51
C THR A 211 4.78 -17.56 7.29
N ALA A 212 4.14 -18.72 7.13
CA ALA A 212 4.35 -19.58 5.96
C ALA A 212 4.02 -18.88 4.63
N GLN A 213 3.04 -17.96 4.64
CA GLN A 213 2.76 -17.14 3.48
C GLN A 213 3.77 -15.99 3.31
N MET A 214 4.33 -15.43 4.40
CA MET A 214 5.38 -14.42 4.29
C MET A 214 6.65 -14.95 3.63
N TYR A 215 7.02 -16.20 3.86
CA TYR A 215 8.15 -16.85 3.18
C TYR A 215 8.00 -16.97 1.65
N LYS A 216 6.80 -16.78 1.11
CA LYS A 216 6.54 -16.75 -0.33
C LYS A 216 6.64 -15.34 -0.93
N ASP A 217 7.14 -14.37 -0.17
CA ASP A 217 7.31 -13.00 -0.68
C ASP A 217 8.38 -12.96 -1.76
N LYS A 218 8.02 -12.49 -2.95
CA LYS A 218 8.91 -12.41 -4.11
C LYS A 218 10.09 -11.44 -3.94
N ARG A 219 10.07 -10.62 -2.87
CA ARG A 219 11.16 -9.69 -2.54
C ARG A 219 12.27 -10.34 -1.73
N ILE A 220 12.09 -11.59 -1.30
CA ILE A 220 13.15 -12.36 -0.64
C ILE A 220 14.26 -12.63 -1.64
N THR A 221 15.48 -12.26 -1.26
CA THR A 221 16.68 -12.47 -2.06
C THR A 221 17.80 -12.94 -1.13
N GLU A 222 18.46 -14.04 -1.48
CA GLU A 222 19.59 -14.59 -0.70
C GLU A 222 19.25 -14.82 0.78
N GLY A 223 18.04 -15.32 1.07
CA GLY A 223 17.60 -15.59 2.44
C GLY A 223 17.31 -14.34 3.28
N LYS A 224 17.23 -13.17 2.67
CA LYS A 224 16.94 -11.89 3.35
C LYS A 224 15.74 -11.20 2.72
N ILE A 225 15.07 -10.37 3.51
CA ILE A 225 14.02 -9.47 3.05
C ILE A 225 14.22 -8.08 3.63
N GLN A 226 13.90 -7.07 2.84
CA GLN A 226 13.89 -5.69 3.30
C GLN A 226 12.47 -5.32 3.71
N LEU A 227 12.27 -5.06 4.99
CA LEU A 227 11.02 -4.60 5.58
C LEU A 227 10.99 -3.07 5.58
N THR A 228 9.82 -2.49 5.41
CA THR A 228 9.60 -1.07 5.69
C THR A 228 9.04 -0.95 7.10
N LEU A 229 9.73 -0.21 7.95
CA LEU A 229 9.34 0.10 9.32
C LEU A 229 9.21 1.62 9.49
N LEU A 230 8.61 2.05 10.59
CA LEU A 230 8.53 3.45 10.97
C LEU A 230 9.55 3.74 12.08
N LYS A 231 10.26 4.85 12.01
CA LYS A 231 10.89 5.44 13.19
C LYS A 231 9.83 6.12 14.05
N ARG A 232 8.96 6.89 13.40
CA ARG A 232 7.77 7.57 13.93
C ARG A 232 6.84 7.89 12.77
N ILE A 233 5.66 8.42 13.04
CA ILE A 233 4.76 8.90 11.98
C ILE A 233 5.46 9.96 11.11
N GLY A 234 5.39 9.75 9.79
CA GLY A 234 6.01 10.61 8.76
C GLY A 234 7.48 10.24 8.47
N GLU A 235 8.05 9.25 9.14
CA GLU A 235 9.44 8.85 8.95
C GLU A 235 9.60 7.33 8.88
N GLY A 236 9.51 6.79 7.66
CA GLY A 236 9.78 5.37 7.37
C GLY A 236 11.27 5.10 7.15
N PHE A 237 11.67 3.85 7.32
CA PHE A 237 13.01 3.38 6.96
C PHE A 237 12.99 1.92 6.50
N LEU A 238 14.02 1.55 5.75
CA LEU A 238 14.20 0.19 5.25
C LEU A 238 15.08 -0.61 6.22
N HIS A 239 14.59 -1.77 6.64
CA HIS A 239 15.23 -2.65 7.60
C HIS A 239 15.41 -4.05 7.00
N THR A 240 16.64 -4.46 6.74
CA THR A 240 16.94 -5.77 6.16
C THR A 240 17.09 -6.81 7.27
N VAL A 241 16.33 -7.89 7.17
CA VAL A 241 16.35 -9.00 8.12
C VAL A 241 16.53 -10.34 7.40
N PRO A 242 17.16 -11.32 8.05
CA PRO A 242 17.08 -12.71 7.62
C PRO A 242 15.62 -13.18 7.63
N VAL A 243 15.25 -14.05 6.69
CA VAL A 243 13.86 -14.55 6.60
C VAL A 243 13.42 -15.31 7.86
N GLU A 244 14.34 -15.92 8.58
CA GLU A 244 14.11 -16.62 9.84
C GLU A 244 13.59 -15.68 10.95
N GLU A 245 13.78 -14.37 10.82
CA GLU A 245 13.28 -13.39 11.78
C GLU A 245 11.85 -12.93 11.49
N LEU A 246 11.28 -13.25 10.31
CA LEU A 246 9.91 -12.87 9.95
C LEU A 246 8.85 -13.24 11.00
N PRO A 247 8.91 -14.41 11.67
CA PRO A 247 7.94 -14.74 12.72
C PRO A 247 7.88 -13.73 13.86
N ARG A 248 8.96 -12.97 14.11
CA ARG A 248 8.97 -11.93 15.16
C ARG A 248 8.00 -10.78 14.89
N TYR A 249 7.66 -10.55 13.62
CA TYR A 249 6.82 -9.42 13.20
C TYR A 249 5.33 -9.75 13.13
N VAL A 250 4.93 -11.01 13.27
CA VAL A 250 3.52 -11.44 13.26
C VAL A 250 2.99 -11.96 14.59
N LYS A 251 3.86 -12.29 15.55
CA LYS A 251 3.42 -12.79 16.85
C LYS A 251 2.47 -11.81 17.52
N THR A 252 1.28 -12.29 17.88
CA THR A 252 0.24 -11.49 18.54
C THR A 252 0.40 -11.42 20.06
N LYS A 253 1.30 -12.23 20.62
CA LYS A 253 1.64 -12.31 22.07
C LYS A 253 3.14 -12.17 22.28
#